data_06e377ffd91eb9f9dbcc2f49ca3a77c9
#
_entry.id   06e377ffd91eb9f9dbcc2f49ca3a77c9
#
_cell.length_a   1.000
_cell.length_b   1.000
_cell.length_c   1.000
_cell.angle_alpha   90.00
_cell.angle_beta   90.00
_cell.angle_gamma   90.00
#
_symmetry.space_group_name_H-M   'P 1'
#
loop_
_entity.id
_entity.type
_entity.pdbx_description
1 polymer ?
#
loop_
_entity_poly.entity_id
_entity_poly.type
_entity_poly.pdbx_seq_one_letter_code
_entity_poly.pdbx_strand_id
1 'polypeptide(L)'
;MDAEYTDIVIIANSIGAFFTMCALGDKRMEKAYFISPIVNMERLIADMMKLCSVSEAELMEKGTIETSFGERLSWDYLSWVRSNPLSWVTPTAILYGSKDELQSIDTIRTFAENIGASVTVMENGEHWFHTDGQMEFLDRWIRKNFEGDSHEG
;
A
#
# COMPACT_ATOMS: atom_id res chain seq x y z
N MET A 1 0.55 -26.75 -20.34
CA MET A 1 -0.85 -26.30 -20.36
C MET A 1 -0.89 -25.02 -19.55
N ASP A 2 -0.87 -23.89 -20.23
CA ASP A 2 -0.99 -22.60 -19.55
C ASP A 2 -2.45 -22.45 -19.18
N ALA A 3 -2.74 -22.51 -17.86
CA ALA A 3 -4.08 -22.22 -17.37
C ALA A 3 -4.32 -20.71 -17.58
N GLU A 4 -5.13 -20.35 -18.54
CA GLU A 4 -5.63 -18.98 -18.67
C GLU A 4 -6.67 -18.75 -17.57
N TYR A 5 -6.27 -17.97 -16.57
CA TYR A 5 -7.20 -17.47 -15.56
C TYR A 5 -7.84 -16.20 -16.13
N THR A 6 -9.17 -16.15 -16.15
CA THR A 6 -9.93 -14.98 -16.62
C THR A 6 -10.21 -13.98 -15.50
N ASP A 7 -10.33 -14.49 -14.27
CA ASP A 7 -10.73 -13.71 -13.11
C ASP A 7 -9.65 -13.80 -12.02
N ILE A 8 -8.82 -12.76 -11.94
CA ILE A 8 -7.73 -12.69 -10.96
C ILE A 8 -8.11 -11.66 -9.90
N VAL A 9 -8.16 -12.12 -8.66
CA VAL A 9 -8.32 -11.28 -7.47
C VAL A 9 -6.99 -11.20 -6.73
N ILE A 10 -6.63 -9.99 -6.31
CA ILE A 10 -5.39 -9.71 -5.61
C ILE A 10 -5.70 -9.34 -4.16
N ILE A 11 -4.96 -9.94 -3.23
CA ILE A 11 -4.90 -9.49 -1.84
C ILE A 11 -3.45 -9.12 -1.56
N ALA A 12 -3.21 -7.88 -1.15
CA ALA A 12 -1.88 -7.40 -0.85
C ALA A 12 -1.85 -6.56 0.44
N ASN A 13 -0.75 -6.67 1.17
CA ASN A 13 -0.55 -6.01 2.45
C ASN A 13 0.65 -5.08 2.39
N SER A 14 0.53 -3.89 3.01
CA SER A 14 1.63 -2.96 3.25
C SER A 14 2.44 -2.65 1.98
N ILE A 15 3.75 -2.86 2.03
CA ILE A 15 4.67 -2.65 0.90
C ILE A 15 4.38 -3.62 -0.26
N GLY A 16 3.78 -4.78 0.02
CA GLY A 16 3.34 -5.71 -1.01
C GLY A 16 2.31 -5.11 -1.95
N ALA A 17 1.43 -4.24 -1.46
CA ALA A 17 0.51 -3.48 -2.30
C ALA A 17 1.24 -2.52 -3.24
N PHE A 18 2.26 -1.82 -2.75
CA PHE A 18 3.09 -0.95 -3.58
C PHE A 18 3.79 -1.72 -4.71
N PHE A 19 4.44 -2.83 -4.40
CA PHE A 19 5.10 -3.65 -5.43
C PHE A 19 4.10 -4.27 -6.41
N THR A 20 2.92 -4.66 -5.94
CA THR A 20 1.83 -5.13 -6.82
C THR A 20 1.44 -4.05 -7.83
N MET A 21 1.25 -2.82 -7.37
CA MET A 21 0.93 -1.69 -8.26
C MET A 21 2.07 -1.36 -9.21
N CYS A 22 3.32 -1.45 -8.80
CA CYS A 22 4.47 -1.27 -9.68
C CYS A 22 4.56 -2.34 -10.78
N ALA A 23 4.27 -3.59 -10.43
CA ALA A 23 4.42 -4.72 -11.35
C ALA A 23 3.23 -4.89 -12.31
N LEU A 24 2.03 -4.53 -11.87
CA LEU A 24 0.77 -4.82 -12.55
C LEU A 24 -0.08 -3.56 -12.83
N GLY A 25 0.51 -2.37 -12.74
CA GLY A 25 -0.23 -1.11 -12.81
C GLY A 25 -1.00 -0.88 -14.11
N ASP A 26 -0.51 -1.39 -15.22
CA ASP A 26 -1.11 -1.34 -16.54
C ASP A 26 -2.09 -2.49 -16.84
N LYS A 27 -2.18 -3.46 -15.95
CA LYS A 27 -3.04 -4.64 -16.09
C LYS A 27 -4.28 -4.53 -15.23
N ARG A 28 -5.44 -4.65 -15.87
CA ARG A 28 -6.70 -4.69 -15.15
C ARG A 28 -7.00 -6.10 -14.68
N MET A 29 -7.08 -6.28 -13.36
CA MET A 29 -7.56 -7.50 -12.70
C MET A 29 -9.03 -7.34 -12.33
N GLU A 30 -9.67 -8.41 -11.86
CA GLU A 30 -11.06 -8.38 -11.41
C GLU A 30 -11.23 -7.45 -10.20
N LYS A 31 -10.45 -7.67 -9.16
CA LYS A 31 -10.50 -6.89 -7.93
C LYS A 31 -9.17 -6.93 -7.18
N ALA A 32 -8.89 -5.88 -6.43
CA ALA A 32 -7.81 -5.85 -5.47
C ALA A 32 -8.32 -5.47 -4.06
N TYR A 33 -7.79 -6.14 -3.07
CA TYR A 33 -8.03 -5.89 -1.65
C TYR A 33 -6.70 -5.53 -1.01
N PHE A 34 -6.53 -4.26 -0.65
CA PHE A 34 -5.31 -3.76 -0.04
C PHE A 34 -5.49 -3.53 1.45
N ILE A 35 -4.61 -4.12 2.24
CA ILE A 35 -4.62 -4.03 3.70
C ILE A 35 -3.43 -3.17 4.12
N SER A 36 -3.68 -2.05 4.80
CA SER A 36 -2.65 -1.11 5.22
C SER A 36 -1.65 -0.78 4.10
N PRO A 37 -2.09 -0.43 2.87
CA PRO A 37 -1.18 -0.34 1.73
C PRO A 37 -0.22 0.82 1.86
N ILE A 38 1.00 0.65 1.34
CA ILE A 38 1.88 1.77 1.02
C ILE A 38 1.49 2.26 -0.38
N VAL A 39 0.90 3.44 -0.45
CA VAL A 39 0.41 4.05 -1.69
C VAL A 39 1.24 5.26 -2.11
N ASN A 40 2.09 5.78 -1.22
CA ASN A 40 3.00 6.88 -1.47
C ASN A 40 4.37 6.53 -0.88
N MET A 41 5.20 5.87 -1.67
CA MET A 41 6.54 5.44 -1.25
C MET A 41 7.49 6.62 -1.07
N GLU A 42 7.38 7.66 -1.90
CA GLU A 42 8.21 8.87 -1.74
C GLU A 42 7.96 9.51 -0.38
N ARG A 43 6.70 9.61 0.04
CA ARG A 43 6.34 10.14 1.36
C ARG A 43 6.90 9.28 2.48
N LEU A 44 6.81 7.95 2.36
CA LEU A 44 7.35 7.02 3.35
C LEU A 44 8.88 7.22 3.50
N ILE A 45 9.59 7.31 2.38
CA ILE A 45 11.05 7.56 2.40
C ILE A 45 11.36 8.93 3.04
N ALA A 46 10.61 9.97 2.69
CA ALA A 46 10.78 11.30 3.26
C ALA A 46 10.56 11.32 4.78
N ASP A 47 9.56 10.61 5.27
CA ASP A 47 9.28 10.48 6.70
C ASP A 47 10.42 9.71 7.41
N MET A 48 10.96 8.65 6.81
CA MET A 48 12.14 7.93 7.31
C MET A 48 13.38 8.83 7.35
N MET A 49 13.63 9.60 6.30
CA MET A 49 14.73 10.56 6.25
C MET A 49 14.62 11.59 7.37
N LYS A 50 13.43 12.14 7.57
CA LYS A 50 13.15 13.09 8.64
C LYS A 50 13.39 12.48 10.03
N LEU A 51 12.96 11.24 10.24
CA LEU A 51 13.16 10.51 11.50
C LEU A 51 14.65 10.32 11.82
N CYS A 52 15.48 10.12 10.80
CA CYS A 52 16.93 9.96 10.92
C CYS A 52 17.71 11.27 10.82
N SER A 53 17.04 12.41 10.64
CA SER A 53 17.69 13.71 10.37
C SER A 53 18.65 13.70 9.16
N VAL A 54 18.27 12.95 8.12
CA VAL A 54 19.01 12.84 6.85
C VAL A 54 18.40 13.79 5.84
N SER A 55 19.22 14.64 5.21
CA SER A 55 18.82 15.50 4.11
C SER A 55 18.94 14.79 2.76
N GLU A 56 18.21 15.28 1.75
CA GLU A 56 18.35 14.75 0.38
C GLU A 56 19.77 14.94 -0.16
N ALA A 57 20.41 16.08 0.13
CA ALA A 57 21.79 16.34 -0.29
C ALA A 57 22.76 15.32 0.31
N GLU A 58 22.59 14.98 1.59
CA GLU A 58 23.40 13.95 2.25
C GLU A 58 23.16 12.57 1.67
N LEU A 59 21.90 12.20 1.43
CA LEU A 59 21.57 10.91 0.80
C LEU A 59 22.10 10.81 -0.62
N MET A 60 22.02 11.89 -1.40
CA MET A 60 22.58 11.95 -2.75
C MET A 60 24.11 11.79 -2.74
N GLU A 61 24.79 12.44 -1.81
CA GLU A 61 26.26 12.38 -1.70
C GLU A 61 26.73 10.97 -1.28
N LYS A 62 26.07 10.36 -0.30
CA LYS A 62 26.45 9.05 0.24
C LYS A 62 25.91 7.87 -0.59
N GLY A 63 24.87 8.08 -1.39
CA GLY A 63 24.17 7.05 -2.16
C GLY A 63 23.29 6.14 -1.31
N THR A 64 23.81 5.63 -0.20
CA THR A 64 23.07 4.80 0.78
C THR A 64 23.40 5.20 2.21
N ILE A 65 22.40 5.13 3.10
CA ILE A 65 22.55 5.41 4.52
C ILE A 65 21.79 4.34 5.31
N GLU A 66 22.51 3.64 6.20
CA GLU A 66 21.90 2.70 7.15
C GLU A 66 21.19 3.48 8.26
N THR A 67 19.98 3.08 8.61
CA THR A 67 19.22 3.68 9.70
C THR A 67 19.36 2.90 11.00
N SER A 68 19.08 3.54 12.12
CA SER A 68 19.11 2.89 13.44
C SER A 68 18.01 1.84 13.64
N PHE A 69 16.98 1.83 12.79
CA PHE A 69 15.86 0.86 12.86
C PHE A 69 15.96 -0.26 11.82
N GLY A 70 17.15 -0.46 11.22
CA GLY A 70 17.44 -1.59 10.35
C GLY A 70 17.07 -1.43 8.89
N GLU A 71 16.50 -0.30 8.50
CA GLU A 71 16.20 0.02 7.10
C GLU A 71 17.39 0.75 6.46
N ARG A 72 17.50 0.62 5.13
CA ARG A 72 18.52 1.33 4.35
C ARG A 72 17.86 2.37 3.46
N LEU A 73 18.25 3.62 3.63
CA LEU A 73 17.90 4.68 2.69
C LEU A 73 18.79 4.59 1.45
N SER A 74 18.21 4.77 0.27
CA SER A 74 18.90 4.72 -1.01
C SER A 74 18.47 5.89 -1.90
N TRP A 75 19.46 6.66 -2.39
CA TRP A 75 19.22 7.73 -3.34
C TRP A 75 18.71 7.20 -4.68
N ASP A 76 19.26 6.08 -5.15
CA ASP A 76 18.84 5.46 -6.41
C ASP A 76 17.39 5.00 -6.33
N TYR A 77 16.99 4.44 -5.19
CA TYR A 77 15.60 4.00 -4.98
C TYR A 77 14.62 5.18 -4.91
N LEU A 78 14.97 6.24 -4.18
CA LEU A 78 14.17 7.46 -4.13
C LEU A 78 14.01 8.08 -5.53
N SER A 79 15.10 8.16 -6.29
CA SER A 79 15.10 8.66 -7.65
C SER A 79 14.24 7.81 -8.58
N TRP A 80 14.30 6.48 -8.44
CA TRP A 80 13.46 5.55 -9.18
C TRP A 80 11.99 5.76 -8.86
N VAL A 81 11.64 5.86 -7.59
CA VAL A 81 10.25 6.10 -7.14
C VAL A 81 9.69 7.39 -7.75
N ARG A 82 10.46 8.46 -7.75
CA ARG A 82 10.08 9.75 -8.35
C ARG A 82 9.89 9.67 -9.87
N SER A 83 10.70 8.86 -10.53
CA SER A 83 10.66 8.69 -11.99
C SER A 83 9.60 7.68 -12.46
N ASN A 84 9.03 6.91 -11.54
CA ASN A 84 8.05 5.87 -11.83
C ASN A 84 6.78 6.06 -11.00
N PRO A 85 5.97 7.08 -11.30
CA PRO A 85 4.72 7.31 -10.59
C PRO A 85 3.80 6.10 -10.75
N LEU A 86 3.04 5.78 -9.69
CA LEU A 86 2.10 4.68 -9.71
C LEU A 86 0.99 4.93 -10.73
N SER A 87 0.69 3.89 -11.50
CA SER A 87 -0.51 3.78 -12.32
C SER A 87 -1.26 2.53 -11.88
N TRP A 88 -2.55 2.66 -11.55
CA TRP A 88 -3.35 1.53 -11.08
C TRP A 88 -4.76 1.62 -11.63
N VAL A 89 -5.22 0.56 -12.29
CA VAL A 89 -6.51 0.53 -13.01
C VAL A 89 -7.48 -0.54 -12.49
N THR A 90 -7.02 -1.42 -11.60
CA THR A 90 -7.85 -2.47 -11.02
C THR A 90 -8.81 -1.90 -9.97
N PRO A 91 -10.11 -2.25 -9.99
CA PRO A 91 -11.04 -1.89 -8.92
C PRO A 91 -10.52 -2.34 -7.57
N THR A 92 -10.50 -1.45 -6.59
CA THR A 92 -9.79 -1.69 -5.33
C THR A 92 -10.64 -1.33 -4.12
N ALA A 93 -10.57 -2.18 -3.09
CA ALA A 93 -11.03 -1.87 -1.74
C ALA A 93 -9.83 -1.82 -0.79
N ILE A 94 -9.81 -0.83 0.09
CA ILE A 94 -8.71 -0.58 1.04
C ILE A 94 -9.22 -0.74 2.46
N LEU A 95 -8.49 -1.50 3.28
CA LEU A 95 -8.63 -1.54 4.73
C LEU A 95 -7.48 -0.77 5.37
N TYR A 96 -7.81 0.17 6.27
CA TYR A 96 -6.86 1.03 6.94
C TYR A 96 -7.13 1.07 8.45
N GLY A 97 -6.09 0.98 9.26
CA GLY A 97 -6.18 1.15 10.70
C GLY A 97 -5.95 2.61 11.11
N SER A 98 -6.80 3.18 11.97
CA SER A 98 -6.69 4.59 12.36
C SER A 98 -5.41 4.94 13.14
N LYS A 99 -4.70 3.92 13.65
CA LYS A 99 -3.38 4.05 14.29
C LYS A 99 -2.20 3.69 13.39
N ASP A 100 -2.42 3.56 12.08
CA ASP A 100 -1.32 3.36 11.13
C ASP A 100 -0.41 4.60 11.12
N GLU A 101 0.87 4.39 11.41
CA GLU A 101 1.87 5.46 11.46
C GLU A 101 2.74 5.54 10.21
N LEU A 102 2.62 4.58 9.27
CA LEU A 102 3.44 4.55 8.06
C LEU A 102 2.86 5.40 6.93
N GLN A 103 1.54 5.41 6.80
CA GLN A 103 0.83 6.27 5.84
C GLN A 103 -0.31 6.98 6.56
N SER A 104 -0.45 8.28 6.37
CA SER A 104 -1.56 9.02 6.96
C SER A 104 -2.89 8.67 6.28
N ILE A 105 -4.00 8.87 7.00
CA ILE A 105 -5.34 8.68 6.42
C ILE A 105 -5.56 9.61 5.22
N ASP A 106 -5.01 10.81 5.23
CA ASP A 106 -5.13 11.76 4.12
C ASP A 106 -4.39 11.25 2.88
N THR A 107 -3.22 10.64 3.06
CA THR A 107 -2.47 9.97 1.97
C THR A 107 -3.29 8.85 1.35
N ILE A 108 -3.89 7.99 2.19
CA ILE A 108 -4.75 6.89 1.75
C ILE A 108 -5.99 7.38 1.02
N ARG A 109 -6.68 8.39 1.56
CA ARG A 109 -7.89 8.97 0.93
C ARG A 109 -7.59 9.63 -0.39
N THR A 110 -6.53 10.42 -0.47
CA THR A 110 -6.12 11.06 -1.74
C THR A 110 -5.84 10.01 -2.82
N PHE A 111 -5.14 8.95 -2.48
CA PHE A 111 -4.90 7.85 -3.40
C PHE A 111 -6.22 7.16 -3.81
N ALA A 112 -7.07 6.84 -2.85
CA ALA A 112 -8.35 6.17 -3.10
C ALA A 112 -9.28 7.01 -4.01
N GLU A 113 -9.36 8.31 -3.79
CA GLU A 113 -10.13 9.23 -4.64
C GLU A 113 -9.61 9.24 -6.07
N ASN A 114 -8.29 9.27 -6.25
CA ASN A 114 -7.67 9.29 -7.58
C ASN A 114 -7.94 8.02 -8.40
N ILE A 115 -8.10 6.87 -7.76
CA ILE A 115 -8.35 5.59 -8.44
C ILE A 115 -9.81 5.10 -8.31
N GLY A 116 -10.67 5.82 -7.60
CA GLY A 116 -12.05 5.40 -7.34
C GLY A 116 -12.16 4.21 -6.39
N ALA A 117 -11.22 4.04 -5.45
CA ALA A 117 -11.24 2.95 -4.47
C ALA A 117 -12.13 3.26 -3.27
N SER A 118 -12.69 2.23 -2.65
CA SER A 118 -13.35 2.33 -1.36
C SER A 118 -12.33 2.23 -0.22
N VAL A 119 -12.57 2.95 0.88
CA VAL A 119 -11.74 2.90 2.09
C VAL A 119 -12.60 2.54 3.29
N THR A 120 -12.23 1.48 3.98
CA THR A 120 -12.77 1.10 5.28
C THR A 120 -11.72 1.39 6.34
N VAL A 121 -12.09 2.15 7.37
CA VAL A 121 -11.20 2.47 8.49
C VAL A 121 -11.60 1.63 9.70
N MET A 122 -10.66 0.85 10.23
CA MET A 122 -10.83 0.24 11.53
C MET A 122 -10.38 1.23 12.62
N GLU A 123 -11.31 1.66 13.46
CA GLU A 123 -10.97 2.52 14.58
C GLU A 123 -10.06 1.79 15.58
N ASN A 124 -8.97 2.45 15.99
CA ASN A 124 -7.88 1.89 16.77
C ASN A 124 -7.12 0.70 16.13
N GLY A 125 -7.34 0.42 14.84
CA GLY A 125 -6.54 -0.55 14.09
C GLY A 125 -5.12 -0.05 13.88
N GLU A 126 -4.15 -0.95 13.97
CA GLU A 126 -2.73 -0.67 13.74
C GLU A 126 -2.36 -0.97 12.29
N HIS A 127 -1.16 -0.59 11.88
CA HIS A 127 -0.65 -0.94 10.55
C HIS A 127 -0.64 -2.47 10.33
N TRP A 128 -0.22 -3.20 11.32
CA TRP A 128 -0.24 -4.66 11.32
C TRP A 128 -1.47 -5.19 12.09
N PHE A 129 -2.43 -5.76 11.38
CA PHE A 129 -3.61 -6.40 11.92
C PHE A 129 -3.21 -7.74 12.56
N HIS A 130 -2.92 -7.77 13.86
CA HIS A 130 -2.34 -8.92 14.55
C HIS A 130 -3.04 -9.34 15.84
N THR A 131 -3.83 -8.46 16.45
CA THR A 131 -4.64 -8.83 17.61
C THR A 131 -5.90 -9.57 17.19
N ASP A 132 -6.49 -10.37 18.08
CA ASP A 132 -7.71 -11.14 17.79
C ASP A 132 -8.82 -10.24 17.22
N GLY A 133 -9.06 -9.07 17.82
CA GLY A 133 -10.07 -8.14 17.35
C GLY A 133 -9.76 -7.53 15.97
N GLN A 134 -8.49 -7.26 15.69
CA GLN A 134 -8.05 -6.76 14.38
C GLN A 134 -8.15 -7.86 13.31
N MET A 135 -7.79 -9.08 13.64
CA MET A 135 -7.91 -10.23 12.73
C MET A 135 -9.37 -10.57 12.44
N GLU A 136 -10.25 -10.51 13.42
CA GLU A 136 -11.69 -10.67 13.22
C GLU A 136 -12.28 -9.57 12.34
N PHE A 137 -11.86 -8.33 12.51
CA PHE A 137 -12.29 -7.22 11.67
C PHE A 137 -11.85 -7.41 10.22
N LEU A 138 -10.58 -7.80 10.02
CA LEU A 138 -10.03 -8.10 8.70
C LEU A 138 -10.80 -9.24 8.02
N ASP A 139 -11.07 -10.35 8.72
CA ASP A 139 -11.82 -11.49 8.18
C ASP A 139 -13.23 -11.08 7.75
N ARG A 140 -13.94 -10.33 8.60
CA ARG A 140 -15.29 -9.82 8.26
C ARG A 140 -15.25 -8.88 7.06
N TRP A 141 -14.26 -8.00 6.97
CA TRP A 141 -14.12 -7.07 5.86
C TRP A 141 -13.85 -7.80 4.54
N ILE A 142 -12.96 -8.79 4.54
CA ILE A 142 -12.70 -9.62 3.36
C ILE A 142 -13.98 -10.35 2.94
N ARG A 143 -14.63 -11.08 3.84
CA ARG A 143 -15.85 -11.84 3.53
C ARG A 143 -16.95 -10.96 2.96
N LYS A 144 -17.23 -9.83 3.59
CA LYS A 144 -18.24 -8.88 3.14
C LYS A 144 -17.99 -8.38 1.71
N ASN A 145 -16.75 -8.10 1.37
CA ASN A 145 -16.39 -7.63 0.03
C ASN A 145 -16.49 -8.75 -1.01
N PHE A 146 -16.08 -9.98 -0.68
CA PHE A 146 -16.23 -11.13 -1.59
C PHE A 146 -17.70 -11.51 -1.82
N GLU A 147 -18.52 -11.50 -0.79
CA GLU A 147 -19.95 -11.82 -0.90
C GLU A 147 -20.71 -10.74 -1.68
N GLY A 148 -20.36 -9.46 -1.52
CA GLY A 148 -20.95 -8.34 -2.25
C GLY A 148 -20.65 -8.41 -3.75
N ASP A 149 -19.44 -8.77 -4.13
CA ASP A 149 -19.03 -8.88 -5.54
C ASP A 149 -19.68 -10.10 -6.23
N SER A 150 -20.12 -11.13 -5.47
CA SER A 150 -20.78 -12.33 -6.02
C SER A 150 -22.25 -12.11 -6.41
N HIS A 151 -22.87 -10.97 -6.08
CA HIS A 151 -24.26 -10.66 -6.36
C HIS A 151 -24.48 -9.68 -7.51
N GLU A 152 -23.41 -9.13 -8.10
CA GLU A 152 -23.45 -8.20 -9.23
C GLU A 152 -23.10 -8.86 -10.59
N GLY A 153 -23.07 -10.19 -10.63
CA GLY A 153 -22.81 -10.99 -11.84
C GLY A 153 -24.07 -11.38 -12.59
#